data_f81acb3187234e43e61a555bb35d721f
#
_entry.id   f81acb3187234e43e61a555bb35d721f
#
_cell.length_a   1.000
_cell.length_b   1.000
_cell.length_c   1.000
_cell.angle_alpha   90.00
_cell.angle_beta   90.00
_cell.angle_gamma   90.00
#
_symmetry.space_group_name_H-M   'P 1'
#
loop_
_entity.id
_entity.type
_entity.pdbx_description
1 polymer ?
#
loop_
_entity_poly.entity_id
_entity_poly.type
_entity_poly.pdbx_seq_one_letter_code
_entity_poly.pdbx_strand_id
1 'polypeptide(L)'
;MKRLASLCLLLLSAGALSAQSSSLTLVDSTDSDGAGVHAMRSWRPEPASSYRPFSRTAFGGGISPMGVSLSSATILNRYMNLRGTGNIFNYSVNNFTTNGFTANGKLNLASAGTSIDIYPFPNHGLRFSPGVLFYNQNRMSAVATVAAGQSFTLNNATYYSSRSNPVTATANLGLNTRKQALTATTGWGNMISRRGGHWSFPVELGAAFIGSPSLNMTLAGTACDQTGVYCVDVAQNQQIQANLQAQVAKYRKDLDPLKTYPIASFGVAYSFKTRAGR
;
A
#
# COMPACT_ATOMS: atom_id res chain seq x y z
N MET A 1 -7.28 -25.10 -0.24
CA MET A 1 -7.75 -23.70 -0.20
C MET A 1 -7.29 -22.87 0.99
N LYS A 2 -6.77 -23.44 2.09
CA LYS A 2 -6.19 -22.68 3.23
C LYS A 2 -4.80 -22.08 2.98
N ARG A 3 -4.12 -22.39 1.88
CA ARG A 3 -2.72 -21.96 1.61
C ARG A 3 -2.56 -20.70 0.74
N LEU A 4 -3.61 -20.24 0.04
CA LEU A 4 -3.56 -18.96 -0.69
C LEU A 4 -3.73 -17.74 0.23
N ALA A 5 -4.45 -17.90 1.35
CA ALA A 5 -4.54 -16.87 2.38
C ALA A 5 -3.22 -16.68 3.15
N SER A 6 -2.37 -17.73 3.22
CA SER A 6 -1.06 -17.67 3.88
C SER A 6 -0.02 -16.84 3.12
N LEU A 7 -0.13 -16.71 1.81
CA LEU A 7 0.87 -15.95 1.03
C LEU A 7 0.70 -14.43 1.18
N CYS A 8 -0.51 -13.96 1.42
CA CYS A 8 -0.74 -12.55 1.77
C CYS A 8 -0.37 -12.19 3.20
N LEU A 9 -0.39 -13.17 4.13
CA LEU A 9 -0.05 -12.94 5.54
C LEU A 9 1.47 -12.97 5.81
N LEU A 10 2.25 -13.62 4.96
CA LEU A 10 3.72 -13.73 5.12
C LEU A 10 4.48 -12.43 4.76
N LEU A 11 3.84 -11.49 4.09
CA LEU A 11 4.42 -10.16 3.84
C LEU A 11 4.20 -9.16 4.98
N LEU A 12 3.46 -9.52 6.02
CA LEU A 12 3.17 -8.66 7.18
C LEU A 12 3.97 -9.03 8.45
N SER A 13 4.78 -10.09 8.44
CA SER A 13 5.48 -10.59 9.64
C SER A 13 6.98 -10.32 9.70
N ALA A 14 7.53 -9.49 8.81
CA ALA A 14 8.93 -9.09 8.87
C ALA A 14 9.09 -7.71 9.51
N GLY A 15 9.07 -7.62 10.85
CA GLY A 15 9.29 -6.32 11.50
C GLY A 15 9.16 -6.28 13.00
N ALA A 16 9.40 -7.38 13.71
CA ALA A 16 9.67 -7.29 15.16
C ALA A 16 11.17 -7.03 15.37
N LEU A 17 11.61 -5.80 15.21
CA LEU A 17 12.88 -5.35 15.76
C LEU A 17 12.71 -5.18 17.26
N SER A 18 13.31 -6.10 18.02
CA SER A 18 13.53 -5.95 19.44
C SER A 18 14.37 -4.70 19.70
N ALA A 19 13.76 -3.71 20.34
CA ALA A 19 14.46 -2.58 20.90
C ALA A 19 15.29 -3.08 22.09
N GLN A 20 16.58 -3.25 21.89
CA GLN A 20 17.53 -3.42 22.98
C GLN A 20 17.69 -2.05 23.66
N SER A 21 17.21 -1.98 24.89
CA SER A 21 17.50 -0.87 25.80
C SER A 21 18.95 -0.98 26.23
N SER A 22 19.85 -0.22 25.62
CA SER A 22 21.18 0.01 26.15
C SER A 22 21.06 0.97 27.34
N SER A 23 21.24 0.44 28.53
CA SER A 23 21.46 1.21 29.76
C SER A 23 22.77 1.99 29.62
N LEU A 24 22.67 3.30 29.50
CA LEU A 24 23.79 4.22 29.65
C LEU A 24 24.14 4.27 31.13
N THR A 25 25.23 3.60 31.51
CA THR A 25 25.91 3.84 32.79
C THR A 25 26.51 5.23 32.78
N LEU A 26 26.02 6.10 33.66
CA LEU A 26 26.66 7.36 34.01
C LEU A 26 27.99 7.04 34.71
N VAL A 27 29.09 7.31 33.99
CA VAL A 27 30.40 7.40 34.59
C VAL A 27 30.51 8.78 35.24
N ASP A 28 30.47 8.83 36.56
CA ASP A 28 30.78 10.00 37.36
C ASP A 28 32.31 10.22 37.28
N SER A 29 32.76 11.15 36.49
CA SER A 29 34.13 11.67 36.51
C SER A 29 34.10 13.07 37.07
N THR A 30 34.33 13.16 38.38
CA THR A 30 34.82 14.37 39.03
C THR A 30 36.21 14.65 38.52
N ASP A 31 36.33 15.59 37.60
CA ASP A 31 37.58 16.32 37.38
C ASP A 31 37.27 17.81 37.26
N SER A 32 37.75 18.50 38.27
CA SER A 32 37.82 19.92 38.39
C SER A 32 38.96 20.41 37.47
N ASP A 33 38.68 21.21 36.47
CA ASP A 33 39.41 22.41 36.13
C ASP A 33 38.96 23.04 34.80
N GLY A 34 38.71 24.33 34.83
CA GLY A 34 38.72 25.18 33.63
C GLY A 34 37.36 25.50 32.98
N ALA A 35 36.81 26.60 33.46
CA ALA A 35 35.83 27.47 32.81
C ALA A 35 35.64 27.32 31.30
N GLY A 36 34.68 26.50 30.92
CA GLY A 36 34.09 26.51 29.62
C GLY A 36 32.57 26.33 29.81
N VAL A 37 31.87 27.41 30.15
CA VAL A 37 30.41 27.42 30.13
C VAL A 37 30.00 27.20 28.68
N HIS A 38 29.87 25.92 28.24
CA HIS A 38 29.09 25.60 27.08
C HIS A 38 27.65 26.00 27.40
N ALA A 39 27.32 27.23 26.99
CA ALA A 39 25.99 27.76 27.06
C ALA A 39 25.07 26.68 26.45
N MET A 40 24.31 25.98 27.29
CA MET A 40 23.18 25.18 26.85
C MET A 40 22.40 26.08 25.92
N ARG A 41 22.43 25.75 24.63
CA ARG A 41 21.74 26.49 23.60
C ARG A 41 20.29 26.55 24.00
N SER A 42 19.93 27.67 24.66
CA SER A 42 18.58 27.87 25.19
C SER A 42 17.62 27.61 24.05
N TRP A 43 16.74 26.66 24.27
CA TRP A 43 15.65 26.29 23.37
C TRP A 43 14.78 27.53 23.15
N ARG A 44 15.10 28.35 22.15
CA ARG A 44 14.23 29.46 21.77
C ARG A 44 13.10 28.87 20.91
N PRO A 45 11.83 29.01 21.35
CA PRO A 45 10.71 28.70 20.49
C PRO A 45 10.89 29.47 19.17
N GLU A 46 10.77 28.79 18.05
CA GLU A 46 10.86 29.44 16.74
C GLU A 46 9.82 30.57 16.66
N PRO A 47 10.17 31.79 16.23
CA PRO A 47 9.26 32.93 16.29
C PRO A 47 8.00 32.66 15.46
N ALA A 48 6.86 33.19 15.88
CA ALA A 48 5.54 32.98 15.25
C ALA A 48 5.53 33.29 13.73
N SER A 49 6.48 34.10 13.25
CA SER A 49 6.68 34.38 11.82
C SER A 49 7.06 33.18 10.98
N SER A 50 7.58 32.08 11.57
CA SER A 50 7.95 30.86 10.85
C SER A 50 6.75 29.98 10.48
N TYR A 51 5.55 30.28 10.95
CA TYR A 51 4.31 29.56 10.69
C TYR A 51 3.36 30.30 9.75
N ARG A 52 3.86 31.27 8.97
CA ARG A 52 3.08 31.90 7.90
C ARG A 52 2.77 30.87 6.81
N PRO A 53 1.60 30.94 6.16
CA PRO A 53 1.27 30.08 5.03
C PRO A 53 2.39 30.07 3.98
N PHE A 54 2.73 28.88 3.49
CA PHE A 54 3.75 28.64 2.46
C PHE A 54 5.18 29.09 2.83
N SER A 55 5.46 29.40 4.11
CA SER A 55 6.80 29.85 4.55
C SER A 55 7.84 28.73 4.58
N ARG A 56 7.41 27.48 4.66
CA ARG A 56 8.26 26.28 4.62
C ARG A 56 7.61 25.22 3.77
N THR A 57 8.46 24.52 3.02
CA THR A 57 8.04 23.37 2.17
C THR A 57 8.97 22.20 2.47
N ALA A 58 8.45 20.99 2.34
CA ALA A 58 9.24 19.77 2.44
C ALA A 58 8.97 18.87 1.24
N PHE A 59 9.98 18.12 0.83
CA PHE A 59 9.86 16.99 -0.07
C PHE A 59 10.33 15.74 0.66
N GLY A 60 9.66 14.62 0.41
CA GLY A 60 10.00 13.36 1.04
C GLY A 60 9.70 12.18 0.14
N GLY A 61 10.37 11.08 0.46
CA GLY A 61 10.13 9.77 -0.13
C GLY A 61 9.84 8.76 0.96
N GLY A 62 9.13 7.70 0.62
CA GLY A 62 8.79 6.65 1.57
C GLY A 62 8.38 5.36 0.88
N ILE A 63 8.10 4.37 1.70
CA ILE A 63 7.59 3.07 1.29
C ILE A 63 6.28 2.77 2.00
N SER A 64 5.39 2.10 1.30
CA SER A 64 4.07 1.68 1.79
C SER A 64 3.60 0.43 1.06
N PRO A 65 2.52 -0.25 1.49
CA PRO A 65 1.87 -1.29 0.70
C PRO A 65 1.38 -0.81 -0.67
N MET A 66 1.22 0.49 -0.87
CA MET A 66 0.90 1.10 -2.17
C MET A 66 2.15 1.33 -3.04
N GLY A 67 3.33 0.96 -2.56
CA GLY A 67 4.61 1.07 -3.26
C GLY A 67 5.52 2.18 -2.72
N VAL A 68 6.39 2.68 -3.59
CA VAL A 68 7.24 3.83 -3.30
C VAL A 68 6.41 5.09 -3.39
N SER A 69 6.51 5.93 -2.37
CA SER A 69 5.81 7.21 -2.29
C SER A 69 6.75 8.40 -2.45
N LEU A 70 6.27 9.42 -3.17
CA LEU A 70 6.84 10.76 -3.19
C LEU A 70 5.81 11.71 -2.60
N SER A 71 6.24 12.56 -1.69
CA SER A 71 5.37 13.49 -1.00
C SER A 71 5.96 14.90 -1.01
N SER A 72 5.09 15.88 -1.11
CA SER A 72 5.41 17.29 -0.87
C SER A 72 4.46 17.85 0.18
N ALA A 73 4.95 18.69 1.07
CA ALA A 73 4.13 19.33 2.08
C ALA A 73 4.50 20.80 2.25
N THR A 74 3.51 21.63 2.58
CA THR A 74 3.73 23.04 2.89
C THR A 74 2.94 23.44 4.13
N ILE A 75 3.47 24.37 4.90
CA ILE A 75 2.79 24.91 6.08
C ILE A 75 1.60 25.77 5.64
N LEU A 76 0.44 25.54 6.26
CA LEU A 76 -0.70 26.44 6.21
C LEU A 76 -0.74 27.33 7.46
N ASN A 77 -0.52 26.74 8.62
CA ASN A 77 -0.44 27.44 9.91
C ASN A 77 0.30 26.58 10.95
N ARG A 78 0.33 27.02 12.20
CA ARG A 78 0.97 26.31 13.31
C ARG A 78 0.46 24.87 13.51
N TYR A 79 -0.81 24.60 13.19
CA TYR A 79 -1.47 23.34 13.46
C TYR A 79 -1.72 22.50 12.18
N MET A 80 -1.51 23.06 10.99
CA MET A 80 -1.92 22.42 9.75
C MET A 80 -0.85 22.53 8.66
N ASN A 81 -0.66 21.43 7.93
CA ASN A 81 0.08 21.40 6.67
C ASN A 81 -0.83 20.87 5.56
N LEU A 82 -0.62 21.34 4.35
CA LEU A 82 -1.15 20.72 3.14
C LEU A 82 -0.10 19.75 2.60
N ARG A 83 -0.49 18.52 2.30
CA ARG A 83 0.40 17.49 1.76
C ARG A 83 -0.18 16.88 0.49
N GLY A 84 0.64 16.74 -0.54
CA GLY A 84 0.39 15.94 -1.72
C GLY A 84 1.25 14.69 -1.70
N THR A 85 0.70 13.54 -2.08
CA THR A 85 1.42 12.26 -2.12
C THR A 85 1.09 11.51 -3.40
N GLY A 86 2.13 11.01 -4.09
CA GLY A 86 2.01 10.07 -5.20
C GLY A 86 2.67 8.75 -4.85
N ASN A 87 2.05 7.63 -5.22
CA ASN A 87 2.57 6.28 -5.00
C ASN A 87 2.65 5.54 -6.32
N ILE A 88 3.70 4.75 -6.48
CA ILE A 88 3.89 3.91 -7.66
C ILE A 88 4.55 2.59 -7.27
N PHE A 89 4.04 1.49 -7.83
CA PHE A 89 4.63 0.17 -7.72
C PHE A 89 4.22 -0.70 -8.90
N ASN A 90 5.19 -1.33 -9.55
CA ASN A 90 4.96 -2.29 -10.62
C ASN A 90 5.74 -3.57 -10.31
N TYR A 91 5.04 -4.68 -10.33
CA TYR A 91 5.65 -6.00 -10.13
C TYR A 91 5.02 -7.01 -11.07
N SER A 92 5.83 -7.88 -11.65
CA SER A 92 5.36 -8.96 -12.51
C SER A 92 6.07 -10.26 -12.18
N VAL A 93 5.29 -11.35 -12.17
CA VAL A 93 5.78 -12.72 -12.03
C VAL A 93 5.42 -13.46 -13.30
N ASN A 94 6.40 -14.10 -13.93
CA ASN A 94 6.18 -14.87 -15.14
C ASN A 94 6.52 -16.34 -14.90
N ASN A 95 5.75 -17.23 -15.54
CA ASN A 95 5.99 -18.68 -15.56
C ASN A 95 6.07 -19.32 -14.15
N PHE A 96 5.24 -18.83 -13.22
CA PHE A 96 5.09 -19.48 -11.92
C PHE A 96 4.29 -20.77 -12.09
N THR A 97 4.95 -21.91 -11.96
CA THR A 97 4.32 -23.22 -12.12
C THR A 97 4.11 -23.87 -10.76
N THR A 98 2.86 -24.30 -10.48
CA THR A 98 2.50 -25.04 -9.27
C THR A 98 1.34 -25.96 -9.55
N ASN A 99 1.43 -27.23 -9.09
CA ASN A 99 0.33 -28.22 -9.15
C ASN A 99 -0.37 -28.32 -10.51
N GLY A 100 0.38 -28.29 -11.62
CA GLY A 100 -0.21 -28.38 -12.98
C GLY A 100 -0.79 -27.08 -13.53
N PHE A 101 -0.54 -25.93 -12.86
CA PHE A 101 -0.90 -24.61 -13.37
C PHE A 101 0.36 -23.80 -13.67
N THR A 102 0.39 -23.14 -14.79
CA THR A 102 1.40 -22.11 -15.09
C THR A 102 0.71 -20.75 -15.06
N ALA A 103 1.18 -19.85 -14.21
CA ALA A 103 0.57 -18.55 -14.01
C ALA A 103 1.55 -17.41 -14.27
N ASN A 104 1.03 -16.35 -14.86
CA ASN A 104 1.68 -15.06 -15.01
C ASN A 104 0.84 -14.03 -14.25
N GLY A 105 1.50 -13.20 -13.43
CA GLY A 105 0.83 -12.18 -12.64
C GLY A 105 1.47 -10.81 -12.85
N LYS A 106 0.64 -9.76 -12.86
CA LYS A 106 1.09 -8.38 -12.95
C LYS A 106 0.34 -7.53 -11.94
N LEU A 107 1.08 -6.85 -11.07
CA LEU A 107 0.56 -5.89 -10.11
C LEU A 107 1.02 -4.49 -10.53
N ASN A 108 0.07 -3.60 -10.77
CA ASN A 108 0.31 -2.20 -11.06
C ASN A 108 -0.42 -1.37 -10.00
N LEU A 109 0.33 -0.65 -9.20
CA LEU A 109 -0.21 0.29 -8.23
C LEU A 109 0.25 1.68 -8.61
N ALA A 110 -0.70 2.58 -8.84
CA ALA A 110 -0.43 3.98 -9.10
C ALA A 110 -1.58 4.81 -8.50
N SER A 111 -1.23 5.71 -7.59
CA SER A 111 -2.21 6.57 -6.95
C SER A 111 -1.62 7.92 -6.61
N ALA A 112 -2.47 8.94 -6.59
CA ALA A 112 -2.11 10.27 -6.13
C ALA A 112 -3.25 10.87 -5.32
N GLY A 113 -2.90 11.63 -4.30
CA GLY A 113 -3.85 12.22 -3.38
C GLY A 113 -3.32 13.46 -2.69
N THR A 114 -4.21 14.11 -1.96
CA THR A 114 -3.89 15.23 -1.09
C THR A 114 -4.50 15.02 0.28
N SER A 115 -3.85 15.53 1.31
CA SER A 115 -4.32 15.47 2.69
C SER A 115 -3.99 16.76 3.43
N ILE A 116 -4.75 17.01 4.47
CA ILE A 116 -4.45 18.07 5.44
C ILE A 116 -3.92 17.39 6.70
N ASP A 117 -2.65 17.62 6.99
CA ASP A 117 -2.03 17.10 8.21
C ASP A 117 -2.38 18.05 9.36
N ILE A 118 -3.17 17.58 10.32
CA ILE A 118 -3.59 18.30 11.51
C ILE A 118 -2.74 17.86 12.70
N TYR A 119 -2.14 18.80 13.39
CA TYR A 119 -1.27 18.57 14.57
C TYR A 119 -1.94 19.13 15.83
N PRO A 120 -2.71 18.32 16.57
CA PRO A 120 -3.35 18.78 17.82
C PRO A 120 -2.32 19.33 18.82
N PHE A 121 -1.15 18.68 18.84
CA PHE A 121 -0.02 19.05 19.69
C PHE A 121 1.22 19.32 18.82
N PRO A 122 1.43 20.56 18.36
CA PRO A 122 2.47 20.87 17.37
C PRO A 122 3.90 20.44 17.77
N ASN A 123 4.18 20.37 19.07
CA ASN A 123 5.51 20.02 19.56
C ASN A 123 5.73 18.50 19.74
N HIS A 124 4.69 17.66 19.64
CA HIS A 124 4.77 16.22 19.90
C HIS A 124 4.86 15.35 18.64
N GLY A 125 4.59 15.92 17.46
CA GLY A 125 4.68 15.21 16.19
C GLY A 125 3.50 14.30 15.86
N LEU A 126 2.54 14.10 16.79
CA LEU A 126 1.30 13.38 16.49
C LEU A 126 0.47 14.17 15.49
N ARG A 127 0.01 13.50 14.45
CA ARG A 127 -0.85 14.10 13.43
C ARG A 127 -2.03 13.20 13.08
N PHE A 128 -3.10 13.85 12.63
CA PHE A 128 -4.23 13.23 11.98
C PHE A 128 -4.35 13.84 10.57
N SER A 129 -4.50 12.99 9.56
CA SER A 129 -4.41 13.42 8.16
C SER A 129 -5.60 12.90 7.36
N PRO A 130 -6.76 13.60 7.40
CA PRO A 130 -7.84 13.36 6.45
C PRO A 130 -7.37 13.78 5.06
N GLY A 131 -7.80 13.02 4.05
CA GLY A 131 -7.39 13.29 2.68
C GLY A 131 -8.29 12.65 1.64
N VAL A 132 -7.92 12.83 0.38
CA VAL A 132 -8.59 12.25 -0.77
C VAL A 132 -7.54 11.78 -1.79
N LEU A 133 -7.72 10.56 -2.29
CA LEU A 133 -7.09 10.11 -3.53
C LEU A 133 -7.94 10.64 -4.68
N PHE A 134 -7.38 11.45 -5.54
CA PHE A 134 -8.03 11.94 -6.76
C PHE A 134 -7.61 11.14 -8.00
N TYR A 135 -6.55 10.34 -7.90
CA TYR A 135 -6.10 9.41 -8.90
C TYR A 135 -5.84 8.04 -8.25
N ASN A 136 -6.47 6.99 -8.78
CA ASN A 136 -6.33 5.62 -8.30
C ASN A 136 -6.42 4.66 -9.49
N GLN A 137 -5.31 4.04 -9.85
CA GLN A 137 -5.17 3.06 -10.92
C GLN A 137 -4.63 1.71 -10.40
N ASN A 138 -4.90 1.41 -9.13
CA ASN A 138 -4.46 0.18 -8.50
C ASN A 138 -5.19 -1.02 -9.08
N ARG A 139 -4.44 -1.92 -9.73
CA ARG A 139 -4.99 -3.11 -10.38
C ARG A 139 -4.00 -4.27 -10.37
N MET A 140 -4.54 -5.46 -10.39
CA MET A 140 -3.79 -6.70 -10.54
C MET A 140 -4.42 -7.51 -11.68
N SER A 141 -3.59 -8.11 -12.51
CA SER A 141 -4.02 -9.06 -13.54
C SER A 141 -3.24 -10.36 -13.40
N ALA A 142 -3.91 -11.46 -13.69
CA ALA A 142 -3.29 -12.78 -13.69
C ALA A 142 -3.83 -13.59 -14.86
N VAL A 143 -2.95 -14.36 -15.49
CA VAL A 143 -3.30 -15.35 -16.49
C VAL A 143 -2.75 -16.69 -16.02
N ALA A 144 -3.61 -17.68 -15.89
CA ALA A 144 -3.23 -19.02 -15.47
C ALA A 144 -3.68 -20.05 -16.50
N THR A 145 -2.75 -20.86 -16.98
CA THR A 145 -3.02 -21.98 -17.88
C THR A 145 -2.99 -23.28 -17.12
N VAL A 146 -4.05 -24.05 -17.21
CA VAL A 146 -4.15 -25.40 -16.65
C VAL A 146 -3.43 -26.36 -17.60
N ALA A 147 -2.45 -27.11 -17.09
CA ALA A 147 -1.71 -28.05 -17.94
C ALA A 147 -2.64 -29.07 -18.57
N ALA A 148 -2.25 -29.57 -19.74
CA ALA A 148 -3.01 -30.56 -20.50
C ALA A 148 -3.35 -31.80 -19.67
N GLY A 149 -4.62 -32.18 -19.61
CA GLY A 149 -5.11 -33.32 -18.84
C GLY A 149 -5.23 -33.09 -17.34
N GLN A 150 -4.83 -31.95 -16.82
CA GLN A 150 -4.99 -31.61 -15.40
C GLN A 150 -6.41 -31.16 -15.09
N SER A 151 -6.86 -31.52 -13.88
CA SER A 151 -8.17 -31.11 -13.40
C SER A 151 -8.17 -29.72 -12.79
N PHE A 152 -9.28 -29.01 -12.94
CA PHE A 152 -9.58 -27.76 -12.24
C PHE A 152 -11.03 -27.76 -11.76
N THR A 153 -11.30 -27.00 -10.71
CA THR A 153 -12.61 -26.96 -10.08
C THR A 153 -13.21 -25.57 -10.14
N LEU A 154 -14.44 -25.46 -10.61
CA LEU A 154 -15.27 -24.26 -10.60
C LEU A 154 -16.55 -24.53 -9.82
N ASN A 155 -16.82 -23.77 -8.77
CA ASN A 155 -18.03 -23.88 -7.96
C ASN A 155 -18.40 -25.33 -7.61
N ASN A 156 -17.42 -26.11 -7.14
CA ASN A 156 -17.52 -27.53 -6.77
C ASN A 156 -17.69 -28.54 -7.93
N ALA A 157 -17.73 -28.07 -9.19
CA ALA A 157 -17.69 -28.93 -10.36
C ALA A 157 -16.24 -29.10 -10.85
N THR A 158 -15.82 -30.33 -11.10
CA THR A 158 -14.47 -30.67 -11.59
C THR A 158 -14.48 -30.89 -13.10
N TYR A 159 -13.55 -30.27 -13.77
CA TYR A 159 -13.32 -30.35 -15.20
C TYR A 159 -11.85 -30.68 -15.48
N TYR A 160 -11.56 -31.16 -16.66
CA TYR A 160 -10.20 -31.50 -17.09
C TYR A 160 -9.80 -30.63 -18.29
N SER A 161 -8.59 -30.09 -18.27
CA SER A 161 -8.05 -29.29 -19.36
C SER A 161 -7.75 -30.16 -20.58
N SER A 162 -8.22 -29.76 -21.75
CA SER A 162 -7.95 -30.50 -22.99
C SER A 162 -6.44 -30.54 -23.29
N ARG A 163 -5.99 -31.63 -23.92
CA ARG A 163 -4.61 -31.78 -24.38
C ARG A 163 -4.29 -30.94 -25.61
N SER A 164 -5.27 -30.75 -26.50
CA SER A 164 -5.10 -29.99 -27.73
C SER A 164 -5.30 -28.47 -27.57
N ASN A 165 -6.16 -28.07 -26.63
CA ASN A 165 -6.47 -26.66 -26.39
C ASN A 165 -6.65 -26.42 -24.88
N PRO A 166 -5.54 -26.28 -24.13
CA PRO A 166 -5.57 -26.17 -22.68
C PRO A 166 -6.38 -24.96 -22.20
N VAL A 167 -7.06 -25.14 -21.05
CA VAL A 167 -7.88 -24.09 -20.44
C VAL A 167 -6.99 -23.00 -19.85
N THR A 168 -7.26 -21.77 -20.24
CA THR A 168 -6.60 -20.57 -19.72
C THR A 168 -7.62 -19.68 -19.03
N ALA A 169 -7.34 -19.31 -17.79
CA ALA A 169 -8.10 -18.38 -16.98
C ALA A 169 -7.41 -17.02 -16.98
N THR A 170 -8.12 -15.96 -17.30
CA THR A 170 -7.65 -14.58 -17.15
C THR A 170 -8.46 -13.91 -16.06
N ALA A 171 -7.79 -13.35 -15.05
CA ALA A 171 -8.39 -12.64 -13.94
C ALA A 171 -7.88 -11.21 -13.89
N ASN A 172 -8.80 -10.25 -13.69
CA ASN A 172 -8.49 -8.84 -13.49
C ASN A 172 -9.17 -8.37 -12.22
N LEU A 173 -8.35 -7.93 -11.26
CA LEU A 173 -8.78 -7.35 -10.00
C LEU A 173 -8.50 -5.85 -10.02
N GLY A 174 -9.56 -5.04 -9.93
CA GLY A 174 -9.46 -3.59 -9.79
C GLY A 174 -9.69 -3.16 -8.35
N LEU A 175 -8.71 -2.46 -7.78
CA LEU A 175 -8.81 -1.78 -6.49
C LEU A 175 -9.13 -0.28 -6.68
N ASN A 176 -9.61 0.08 -7.85
CA ASN A 176 -9.86 1.44 -8.32
C ASN A 176 -11.32 1.69 -8.68
N THR A 177 -12.25 0.97 -8.06
CA THR A 177 -13.69 1.09 -8.31
C THR A 177 -14.18 2.51 -8.05
N ARG A 178 -13.59 3.18 -7.07
CA ARG A 178 -13.73 4.63 -6.89
C ARG A 178 -12.47 5.33 -7.38
N LYS A 179 -12.61 6.15 -8.41
CA LYS A 179 -11.53 7.02 -8.90
C LYS A 179 -11.09 8.02 -7.82
N GLN A 180 -12.06 8.50 -7.04
CA GLN A 180 -11.84 9.35 -5.88
C GLN A 180 -12.17 8.56 -4.61
N ALA A 181 -11.22 8.46 -3.70
CA ALA A 181 -11.37 7.71 -2.46
C ALA A 181 -10.96 8.57 -1.28
N LEU A 182 -11.76 8.57 -0.23
CA LEU A 182 -11.39 9.21 1.03
C LEU A 182 -10.26 8.45 1.70
N THR A 183 -9.38 9.17 2.38
CA THR A 183 -8.32 8.59 3.21
C THR A 183 -8.39 9.20 4.60
N ALA A 184 -8.09 8.38 5.61
CA ALA A 184 -7.92 8.84 6.97
C ALA A 184 -6.70 8.14 7.56
N THR A 185 -5.71 8.93 7.92
CA THR A 185 -4.47 8.40 8.49
C THR A 185 -4.10 9.16 9.75
N THR A 186 -3.37 8.48 10.63
CA THR A 186 -2.71 9.05 11.78
C THR A 186 -1.23 8.72 11.71
N GLY A 187 -0.39 9.52 12.34
CA GLY A 187 1.03 9.27 12.24
C GLY A 187 1.84 10.05 13.26
N TRP A 188 3.11 9.70 13.29
CA TRP A 188 4.10 10.36 14.12
C TRP A 188 5.20 10.96 13.23
N GLY A 189 5.71 12.12 13.63
CA GLY A 189 6.69 12.87 12.86
C GLY A 189 6.05 13.84 11.86
N ASN A 190 6.64 15.00 11.75
CA ASN A 190 6.22 16.06 10.82
C ASN A 190 7.07 15.99 9.58
N MET A 191 6.49 16.05 8.39
CA MET A 191 7.28 16.26 7.18
C MET A 191 8.08 17.57 7.23
N ILE A 192 7.50 18.62 7.84
CA ILE A 192 8.18 19.89 8.06
C ILE A 192 8.55 19.95 9.54
N SER A 193 9.86 19.83 9.83
CA SER A 193 10.35 19.87 11.19
C SER A 193 9.96 21.18 11.90
N ARG A 194 9.30 21.06 13.05
CA ARG A 194 8.90 22.20 13.88
C ARG A 194 9.94 22.58 14.92
N ARG A 195 11.02 21.79 15.00
CA ARG A 195 12.15 22.01 15.92
C ARG A 195 13.36 22.65 15.25
N GLY A 196 13.19 23.23 14.04
CA GLY A 196 14.25 23.93 13.31
C GLY A 196 15.18 23.01 12.50
N GLY A 197 15.04 21.69 12.58
CA GLY A 197 15.79 20.75 11.74
C GLY A 197 15.28 20.71 10.29
N HIS A 198 16.12 20.22 9.37
CA HIS A 198 15.74 20.01 7.98
C HIS A 198 15.19 18.60 7.72
N TRP A 199 15.73 17.60 8.38
CA TRP A 199 15.37 16.20 8.20
C TRP A 199 14.26 15.76 9.15
N SER A 200 13.37 14.89 8.66
CA SER A 200 12.33 14.27 9.45
C SER A 200 12.02 12.85 8.93
N PHE A 201 11.50 12.00 9.82
CA PHE A 201 11.19 10.59 9.56
C PHE A 201 9.73 10.33 9.92
N PRO A 202 8.80 10.67 9.03
CA PRO A 202 7.38 10.47 9.28
C PRO A 202 6.99 8.99 9.18
N VAL A 203 6.18 8.53 10.14
CA VAL A 203 5.50 7.24 10.13
C VAL A 203 4.00 7.49 10.08
N GLU A 204 3.26 6.68 9.33
CA GLU A 204 1.83 6.86 9.12
C GLU A 204 1.10 5.52 9.06
N LEU A 205 -0.06 5.47 9.72
CA LEU A 205 -0.98 4.34 9.70
C LEU A 205 -2.40 4.85 9.41
N GLY A 206 -3.18 4.08 8.68
CA GLY A 206 -4.57 4.45 8.40
C GLY A 206 -5.19 3.62 7.31
N ALA A 207 -6.15 4.22 6.60
CA ALA A 207 -6.91 3.53 5.57
C ALA A 207 -7.35 4.45 4.43
N ALA A 208 -7.51 3.85 3.25
CA ALA A 208 -8.19 4.43 2.09
C ALA A 208 -9.50 3.69 1.85
N PHE A 209 -10.59 4.42 1.68
CA PHE A 209 -11.94 3.89 1.45
C PHE A 209 -12.22 3.80 -0.05
N ILE A 210 -11.67 2.77 -0.69
CA ILE A 210 -11.66 2.61 -2.15
C ILE A 210 -12.94 2.01 -2.74
N GLY A 211 -13.87 1.53 -1.90
CA GLY A 211 -15.07 0.81 -2.32
C GLY A 211 -14.79 -0.66 -2.64
N SER A 212 -15.84 -1.40 -3.01
CA SER A 212 -15.72 -2.83 -3.31
C SER A 212 -14.79 -3.08 -4.50
N PRO A 213 -13.78 -3.95 -4.36
CA PRO A 213 -12.92 -4.34 -5.47
C PRO A 213 -13.74 -4.95 -6.61
N SER A 214 -13.35 -4.68 -7.85
CA SER A 214 -13.94 -5.31 -9.02
C SER A 214 -13.11 -6.53 -9.41
N LEU A 215 -13.74 -7.69 -9.53
CA LEU A 215 -13.10 -8.90 -10.04
C LEU A 215 -13.82 -9.37 -11.30
N ASN A 216 -13.09 -9.47 -12.39
CA ASN A 216 -13.54 -10.06 -13.63
C ASN A 216 -12.66 -11.26 -13.96
N MET A 217 -13.28 -12.37 -14.32
CA MET A 217 -12.59 -13.57 -14.75
C MET A 217 -13.21 -14.07 -16.05
N THR A 218 -12.36 -14.51 -16.96
CA THR A 218 -12.75 -15.16 -18.22
C THR A 218 -11.98 -16.47 -18.37
N LEU A 219 -12.61 -17.43 -19.05
CA LEU A 219 -11.99 -18.69 -19.42
C LEU A 219 -11.97 -18.82 -20.94
N ALA A 220 -10.90 -19.39 -21.45
CA ALA A 220 -10.73 -19.74 -22.86
C ALA A 220 -10.14 -21.15 -22.94
N GLY A 221 -10.34 -21.83 -24.06
CA GLY A 221 -9.87 -23.19 -24.28
C GLY A 221 -10.99 -24.22 -24.20
N THR A 222 -10.61 -25.48 -24.03
CA THR A 222 -11.53 -26.63 -24.04
C THR A 222 -11.43 -27.43 -22.76
N ALA A 223 -12.56 -27.66 -22.11
CA ALA A 223 -12.67 -28.54 -20.95
C ALA A 223 -13.31 -29.87 -21.33
N CYS A 224 -12.79 -30.94 -20.77
CA CYS A 224 -13.24 -32.29 -21.02
C CYS A 224 -13.80 -32.94 -19.71
N ASP A 225 -14.48 -34.04 -19.87
CA ASP A 225 -14.80 -34.95 -18.78
C ASP A 225 -13.54 -35.71 -18.31
N GLN A 226 -13.70 -36.56 -17.29
CA GLN A 226 -12.59 -37.36 -16.76
C GLN A 226 -12.01 -38.33 -17.77
N THR A 227 -12.81 -38.80 -18.73
CA THR A 227 -12.36 -39.72 -19.76
C THR A 227 -11.59 -39.04 -20.90
N GLY A 228 -11.74 -37.70 -21.04
CA GLY A 228 -11.18 -36.93 -22.13
C GLY A 228 -11.90 -37.09 -23.47
N VAL A 229 -13.05 -37.78 -23.49
CA VAL A 229 -13.82 -38.04 -24.70
C VAL A 229 -14.83 -36.93 -25.00
N TYR A 230 -15.55 -36.48 -23.98
CA TYR A 230 -16.49 -35.37 -24.14
C TYR A 230 -15.87 -34.05 -23.77
N CYS A 231 -15.59 -33.25 -24.79
CA CYS A 231 -14.91 -31.96 -24.66
C CYS A 231 -15.80 -30.84 -25.18
N VAL A 232 -15.82 -29.72 -24.48
CA VAL A 232 -16.62 -28.53 -24.82
C VAL A 232 -15.78 -27.26 -24.72
N ASP A 233 -16.07 -26.28 -25.57
CA ASP A 233 -15.48 -24.96 -25.45
C ASP A 233 -15.98 -24.27 -24.17
N VAL A 234 -15.04 -23.85 -23.32
CA VAL A 234 -15.40 -23.27 -22.00
C VAL A 234 -16.08 -21.92 -22.13
N ALA A 235 -15.78 -21.14 -23.17
CA ALA A 235 -16.38 -19.82 -23.35
C ALA A 235 -17.83 -19.88 -23.81
N GLN A 236 -18.23 -20.96 -24.50
CA GLN A 236 -19.55 -21.12 -25.08
C GLN A 236 -20.48 -22.02 -24.22
N ASN A 237 -19.92 -22.79 -23.30
CA ASN A 237 -20.72 -23.71 -22.47
C ASN A 237 -21.40 -22.97 -21.32
N GLN A 238 -22.72 -22.87 -21.32
CA GLN A 238 -23.52 -22.15 -20.32
C GLN A 238 -23.29 -22.65 -18.91
N GLN A 239 -23.15 -23.97 -18.70
CA GLN A 239 -22.95 -24.56 -17.38
C GLN A 239 -21.59 -24.15 -16.79
N ILE A 240 -20.55 -24.19 -17.60
CA ILE A 240 -19.20 -23.75 -17.18
C ILE A 240 -19.21 -22.26 -16.87
N GLN A 241 -19.86 -21.46 -17.72
CA GLN A 241 -19.98 -20.02 -17.47
C GLN A 241 -20.79 -19.69 -16.20
N ALA A 242 -21.88 -20.41 -15.93
CA ALA A 242 -22.64 -20.27 -14.69
C ALA A 242 -21.79 -20.61 -13.46
N ASN A 243 -21.01 -21.71 -13.52
CA ASN A 243 -20.11 -22.08 -12.44
C ASN A 243 -18.97 -21.07 -12.25
N LEU A 244 -18.44 -20.49 -13.34
CA LEU A 244 -17.46 -19.42 -13.27
C LEU A 244 -18.03 -18.18 -12.56
N GLN A 245 -19.23 -17.74 -12.95
CA GLN A 245 -19.88 -16.57 -12.32
C GLN A 245 -20.16 -16.81 -10.84
N ALA A 246 -20.62 -18.01 -10.48
CA ALA A 246 -20.82 -18.38 -9.07
C ALA A 246 -19.50 -18.36 -8.28
N GLN A 247 -18.41 -18.84 -8.89
CA GLN A 247 -17.08 -18.79 -8.26
C GLN A 247 -16.57 -17.34 -8.11
N VAL A 248 -16.75 -16.51 -9.12
CA VAL A 248 -16.41 -15.08 -9.08
C VAL A 248 -17.19 -14.35 -8.00
N ALA A 249 -18.49 -14.67 -7.84
CA ALA A 249 -19.32 -14.08 -6.79
C ALA A 249 -18.81 -14.44 -5.38
N LYS A 250 -18.35 -15.69 -5.16
CA LYS A 250 -17.69 -16.08 -3.90
C LYS A 250 -16.41 -15.28 -3.67
N TYR A 251 -15.55 -15.17 -4.67
CA TYR A 251 -14.31 -14.40 -4.54
C TYR A 251 -14.57 -12.91 -4.28
N ARG A 252 -15.58 -12.31 -4.93
CA ARG A 252 -15.96 -10.92 -4.67
C ARG A 252 -16.37 -10.71 -3.21
N LYS A 253 -17.08 -11.67 -2.62
CA LYS A 253 -17.47 -11.63 -1.20
C LYS A 253 -16.24 -11.72 -0.29
N ASP A 254 -15.28 -12.59 -0.63
CA ASP A 254 -14.05 -12.76 0.13
C ASP A 254 -13.13 -11.52 0.04
N LEU A 255 -13.27 -10.73 -1.03
CA LEU A 255 -12.55 -9.48 -1.24
C LEU A 255 -13.21 -8.26 -0.57
N ASP A 256 -14.42 -8.40 -0.01
CA ASP A 256 -15.16 -7.31 0.63
C ASP A 256 -14.35 -6.55 1.72
N PRO A 257 -13.53 -7.19 2.56
CA PRO A 257 -12.69 -6.46 3.53
C PRO A 257 -11.74 -5.44 2.88
N LEU A 258 -11.36 -5.64 1.60
CA LEU A 258 -10.50 -4.71 0.86
C LEU A 258 -11.20 -3.41 0.42
N LYS A 259 -12.50 -3.24 0.73
CA LYS A 259 -13.19 -1.94 0.59
C LYS A 259 -12.46 -0.83 1.34
N THR A 260 -11.80 -1.23 2.43
CA THR A 260 -10.94 -0.38 3.25
C THR A 260 -9.50 -0.86 3.09
N TYR A 261 -8.75 -0.17 2.27
CA TYR A 261 -7.35 -0.51 2.01
C TYR A 261 -6.44 0.06 3.11
N PRO A 262 -5.67 -0.79 3.82
CA PRO A 262 -4.79 -0.32 4.88
C PRO A 262 -3.63 0.49 4.32
N ILE A 263 -3.31 1.59 4.98
CA ILE A 263 -2.14 2.43 4.70
C ILE A 263 -1.19 2.29 5.88
N ALA A 264 0.03 1.87 5.62
CA ALA A 264 1.13 1.92 6.56
C ALA A 264 2.34 2.46 5.82
N SER A 265 2.91 3.57 6.23
CA SER A 265 4.05 4.15 5.53
C SER A 265 5.15 4.59 6.48
N PHE A 266 6.36 4.46 5.99
CA PHE A 266 7.55 5.01 6.60
C PHE A 266 8.31 5.81 5.54
N GLY A 267 8.81 7.00 5.92
CA GLY A 267 9.47 7.87 4.98
C GLY A 267 10.57 8.73 5.60
N VAL A 268 11.25 9.44 4.73
CA VAL A 268 12.20 10.49 5.06
C VAL A 268 11.81 11.76 4.31
N ALA A 269 11.90 12.90 4.96
CA ALA A 269 11.60 14.17 4.33
C ALA A 269 12.66 15.25 4.69
N TYR A 270 12.86 16.14 3.76
CA TYR A 270 13.72 17.30 3.91
C TYR A 270 12.92 18.59 3.74
N SER A 271 13.03 19.48 4.71
CA SER A 271 12.30 20.75 4.73
C SER A 271 13.21 21.96 4.61
N PHE A 272 12.76 23.00 3.91
CA PHE A 272 13.46 24.24 3.70
C PHE A 272 12.52 25.44 3.78
N LYS A 273 13.09 26.63 4.02
CA LYS A 273 12.37 27.90 4.01
C LYS A 273 12.13 28.34 2.56
N THR A 274 10.93 28.80 2.26
CA THR A 274 10.59 29.41 0.98
C THR A 274 10.82 30.91 1.00
N ARG A 275 10.67 31.59 -0.15
CA ARG A 275 10.73 33.06 -0.21
C ARG A 275 9.71 33.76 0.69
N ALA A 276 8.52 33.15 0.88
CA ALA A 276 7.50 33.66 1.79
C ALA A 276 7.87 33.55 3.28
N GLY A 277 8.94 32.81 3.60
CA GLY A 277 9.46 32.62 4.96
C GLY A 277 10.79 33.35 5.22
N ARG A 278 11.28 34.09 4.25
CA ARG A 278 12.38 35.05 4.38
C ARG A 278 11.81 36.44 4.55
#